data_bfac40e72c45d8716ab73f419787f9a9
#
_entry.id   bfac40e72c45d8716ab73f419787f9a9
#
_cell.length_a   1.000
_cell.length_b   1.000
_cell.length_c   1.000
_cell.angle_alpha   90.00
_cell.angle_beta   90.00
_cell.angle_gamma   90.00
#
_symmetry.space_group_name_H-M   'P 1'
#
loop_
_entity.id
_entity.type
_entity.pdbx_description
1 polymer ?
#
loop_
_entity_poly.entity_id
_entity_poly.type
_entity_poly.pdbx_seq_one_letter_code
_entity_poly.pdbx_strand_id
1 'polypeptide(L)'
;HGDASIKDALVQLGQKDLLIDCQGNWGNILTGDEAAAGRYIEARLSKFASEVVFNKKTTEWMLSYDGRKEEPVTLPIKFPLLLAQGSDGIAVGLASKILPHNFVELINACIAHLEGREFQLYPDFPTGGMADVSRYNDGLRGGAVKVRAKISKIDKRTLAITEIPYTTTTESIKDSIIKANDKGKIKIRKVDDNTADKVEIIIQVSPDESSDKTIDALYAFTDCEVSISPNACVIWEEKPHFLGVSEILRRSAEHTKWLLGRELEIRLGELNEAWHAASLERIFIENKLYQLIEGCKSREEAYAAVDKGLEPFKKRLRREVTLSDVQR
;
A
#
# COMPACT_ATOMS: atom_id res chain seq x y z
N HIS A 1 -22.58 3.67 0.61
CA HIS A 1 -21.91 4.43 -0.46
C HIS A 1 -22.48 4.00 -1.82
N GLY A 2 -22.57 4.94 -2.75
CA GLY A 2 -22.98 4.66 -4.13
C GLY A 2 -21.86 3.97 -4.93
N ASP A 3 -22.23 3.35 -6.05
CA ASP A 3 -21.32 2.66 -6.97
C ASP A 3 -20.21 3.58 -7.52
N ALA A 4 -20.52 4.84 -7.77
CA ALA A 4 -19.55 5.85 -8.22
C ALA A 4 -18.41 6.03 -7.21
N SER A 5 -18.73 6.21 -5.92
CA SER A 5 -17.72 6.39 -4.87
C SER A 5 -16.84 5.14 -4.69
N ILE A 6 -17.42 3.94 -4.83
CA ILE A 6 -16.67 2.68 -4.77
C ILE A 6 -15.72 2.59 -5.97
N LYS A 7 -16.22 2.90 -7.19
CA LYS A 7 -15.40 2.92 -8.40
C LYS A 7 -14.23 3.89 -8.26
N ASP A 8 -14.49 5.12 -7.83
CA ASP A 8 -13.46 6.16 -7.74
C ASP A 8 -12.37 5.77 -6.73
N ALA A 9 -12.74 5.21 -5.58
CA ALA A 9 -11.78 4.70 -4.61
C ALA A 9 -10.96 3.54 -5.19
N LEU A 10 -11.59 2.63 -5.92
CA LEU A 10 -10.92 1.49 -6.55
C LEU A 10 -9.95 1.95 -7.64
N VAL A 11 -10.34 2.94 -8.45
CA VAL A 11 -9.47 3.53 -9.49
C VAL A 11 -8.25 4.18 -8.86
N GLN A 12 -8.42 4.97 -7.80
CA GLN A 12 -7.29 5.57 -7.10
C GLN A 12 -6.31 4.52 -6.53
N LEU A 13 -6.81 3.41 -5.99
CA LEU A 13 -5.97 2.31 -5.52
C LEU A 13 -5.25 1.61 -6.67
N GLY A 14 -5.94 1.39 -7.80
CA GLY A 14 -5.36 0.76 -8.97
C GLY A 14 -4.25 1.60 -9.61
N GLN A 15 -4.44 2.92 -9.67
CA GLN A 15 -3.42 3.85 -10.18
C GLN A 15 -2.17 3.97 -9.31
N LYS A 16 -2.24 3.55 -8.04
CA LYS A 16 -1.11 3.53 -7.11
C LYS A 16 -0.29 2.23 -7.14
N ASP A 17 -0.64 1.29 -8.01
CA ASP A 17 -0.03 -0.03 -8.09
C ASP A 17 -0.07 -0.84 -6.77
N LEU A 18 0.66 -1.93 -6.72
CA LEU A 18 0.86 -2.85 -5.62
C LEU A 18 -0.36 -3.70 -5.23
N LEU A 19 -1.55 -3.12 -5.04
CA LEU A 19 -2.68 -3.81 -4.41
C LEU A 19 -3.62 -4.48 -5.40
N ILE A 20 -3.78 -3.91 -6.59
CA ILE A 20 -4.80 -4.31 -7.55
C ILE A 20 -4.16 -4.58 -8.90
N ASP A 21 -4.43 -5.77 -9.45
CA ASP A 21 -4.19 -6.08 -10.85
C ASP A 21 -5.34 -5.48 -11.66
N CYS A 22 -5.02 -4.47 -12.45
CA CYS A 22 -5.97 -3.69 -13.25
C CYS A 22 -6.06 -4.24 -14.68
N GLN A 23 -7.30 -4.35 -15.20
CA GLN A 23 -7.54 -4.67 -16.61
C GLN A 23 -8.53 -3.68 -17.21
N GLY A 24 -8.24 -3.23 -18.43
CA GLY A 24 -8.99 -2.15 -19.10
C GLY A 24 -8.35 -0.78 -18.92
N ASN A 25 -9.10 0.28 -19.22
CA ASN A 25 -8.61 1.65 -19.08
C ASN A 25 -8.90 2.21 -17.67
N TRP A 26 -7.87 2.31 -16.88
CA TRP A 26 -7.89 2.85 -15.50
C TRP A 26 -7.47 4.32 -15.41
N GLY A 27 -7.44 5.01 -16.55
CA GLY A 27 -6.92 6.37 -16.64
C GLY A 27 -5.38 6.42 -16.71
N ASN A 28 -4.86 7.62 -16.75
CA ASN A 28 -3.41 7.83 -16.82
C ASN A 28 -3.02 9.03 -15.94
N ILE A 29 -2.20 8.77 -14.93
CA ILE A 29 -1.73 9.80 -13.98
C ILE A 29 -0.80 10.83 -14.63
N LEU A 30 -0.19 10.50 -15.79
CA LEU A 30 0.72 11.40 -16.51
C LEU A 30 -0.05 12.38 -17.37
N THR A 31 -1.06 11.92 -18.12
CA THR A 31 -1.86 12.78 -19.01
C THR A 31 -3.04 13.41 -18.31
N GLY A 32 -3.53 12.81 -17.22
CA GLY A 32 -4.75 13.22 -16.52
C GLY A 32 -6.03 12.60 -17.10
N ASP A 33 -5.89 11.64 -18.02
CA ASP A 33 -7.05 10.95 -18.60
C ASP A 33 -7.83 10.19 -17.52
N GLU A 34 -9.14 10.30 -17.56
CA GLU A 34 -10.04 9.62 -16.65
C GLU A 34 -10.15 8.12 -16.96
N ALA A 35 -10.43 7.32 -15.91
CA ALA A 35 -10.73 5.91 -16.08
C ALA A 35 -12.06 5.70 -16.81
N ALA A 36 -12.16 4.63 -17.58
CA ALA A 36 -13.39 4.19 -18.22
C ALA A 36 -14.49 3.92 -17.18
N ALA A 37 -15.75 3.89 -17.64
CA ALA A 37 -16.87 3.53 -16.77
C ALA A 37 -16.67 2.13 -16.15
N GLY A 38 -17.11 1.91 -14.91
CA GLY A 38 -16.87 0.71 -14.14
C GLY A 38 -17.24 -0.61 -14.83
N ARG A 39 -18.20 -0.57 -15.78
CA ARG A 39 -18.58 -1.75 -16.59
C ARG A 39 -17.55 -2.20 -17.64
N TYR A 40 -16.52 -1.37 -17.88
CA TYR A 40 -15.46 -1.64 -18.87
C TYR A 40 -14.09 -1.95 -18.25
N ILE A 41 -14.01 -1.96 -16.93
CA ILE A 41 -12.77 -2.26 -16.21
C ILE A 41 -12.97 -3.46 -15.31
N GLU A 42 -11.88 -4.22 -15.10
CA GLU A 42 -11.87 -5.37 -14.20
C GLU A 42 -10.73 -5.21 -13.19
N ALA A 43 -10.94 -5.73 -11.99
CA ALA A 43 -9.98 -5.66 -10.89
C ALA A 43 -9.94 -6.98 -10.12
N ARG A 44 -8.76 -7.34 -9.68
CA ARG A 44 -8.55 -8.38 -8.67
C ARG A 44 -7.44 -7.98 -7.73
N LEU A 45 -7.39 -8.61 -6.55
CA LEU A 45 -6.25 -8.44 -5.66
C LEU A 45 -4.97 -8.98 -6.32
N SER A 46 -3.91 -8.21 -6.22
CA SER A 46 -2.58 -8.66 -6.63
C SER A 46 -2.09 -9.79 -5.72
N LYS A 47 -1.08 -10.52 -6.18
CA LYS A 47 -0.40 -11.51 -5.33
C LYS A 47 0.23 -10.84 -4.11
N PHE A 48 0.84 -9.67 -4.28
CA PHE A 48 1.39 -8.87 -3.19
C PHE A 48 0.32 -8.53 -2.16
N ALA A 49 -0.84 -8.02 -2.57
CA ALA A 49 -1.93 -7.70 -1.66
C ALA A 49 -2.38 -8.92 -0.85
N SER A 50 -2.54 -10.06 -1.52
CA SER A 50 -2.99 -11.29 -0.87
C SER A 50 -2.00 -11.84 0.17
N GLU A 51 -0.71 -11.67 -0.05
CA GLU A 51 0.35 -12.19 0.84
C GLU A 51 0.74 -11.20 1.95
N VAL A 52 0.69 -9.89 1.68
CA VAL A 52 1.25 -8.85 2.54
C VAL A 52 0.19 -8.07 3.31
N VAL A 53 -1.00 -7.89 2.71
CA VAL A 53 -2.04 -7.01 3.27
C VAL A 53 -3.14 -7.77 4.00
N PHE A 54 -3.52 -8.94 3.49
CA PHE A 54 -4.69 -9.67 3.99
C PHE A 54 -4.30 -10.96 4.72
N ASN A 55 -4.71 -11.07 5.97
CA ASN A 55 -4.66 -12.33 6.74
C ASN A 55 -5.82 -12.35 7.73
N LYS A 56 -6.87 -13.11 7.43
CA LYS A 56 -8.07 -13.20 8.28
C LYS A 56 -7.79 -13.61 9.71
N LYS A 57 -6.74 -14.40 9.95
CA LYS A 57 -6.41 -14.96 11.28
C LYS A 57 -5.74 -13.96 12.20
N THR A 58 -5.07 -12.95 11.63
CA THR A 58 -4.40 -11.88 12.39
C THR A 58 -5.15 -10.55 12.32
N THR A 59 -6.24 -10.48 11.57
CA THR A 59 -7.10 -9.29 11.49
C THR A 59 -7.99 -9.21 12.73
N GLU A 60 -8.05 -8.04 13.34
CA GLU A 60 -9.05 -7.71 14.35
C GLU A 60 -10.33 -7.26 13.64
N TRP A 61 -11.45 -7.90 14.02
CA TRP A 61 -12.75 -7.68 13.38
C TRP A 61 -13.70 -6.96 14.34
N MET A 62 -14.49 -6.05 13.79
CA MET A 62 -15.57 -5.37 14.48
C MET A 62 -16.87 -5.50 13.70
N LEU A 63 -18.00 -5.31 14.36
CA LEU A 63 -19.28 -5.28 13.66
C LEU A 63 -19.39 -4.01 12.81
N SER A 64 -19.92 -4.16 11.59
CA SER A 64 -20.28 -3.04 10.73
C SER A 64 -21.32 -2.14 11.39
N TYR A 65 -21.48 -0.91 10.90
CA TYR A 65 -22.42 0.06 11.44
C TYR A 65 -23.85 -0.49 11.63
N ASP A 66 -24.31 -1.35 10.72
CA ASP A 66 -25.62 -1.99 10.76
C ASP A 66 -25.66 -3.32 11.55
N GLY A 67 -24.51 -3.76 12.08
CA GLY A 67 -24.35 -5.00 12.83
C GLY A 67 -24.56 -6.29 12.06
N ARG A 68 -24.67 -6.22 10.73
CA ARG A 68 -24.96 -7.39 9.86
C ARG A 68 -23.74 -8.16 9.40
N LYS A 69 -22.59 -7.50 9.34
CA LYS A 69 -21.32 -8.06 8.89
C LYS A 69 -20.19 -7.65 9.82
N GLU A 70 -19.09 -8.35 9.69
CA GLU A 70 -17.83 -7.95 10.32
C GLU A 70 -16.99 -7.17 9.33
N GLU A 71 -16.30 -6.15 9.81
CA GLU A 71 -15.32 -5.37 9.06
C GLU A 71 -14.00 -5.28 9.84
N PRO A 72 -12.86 -5.17 9.17
CA PRO A 72 -11.58 -5.08 9.86
C PRO A 72 -11.45 -3.71 10.54
N VAL A 73 -10.97 -3.69 11.79
CA VAL A 73 -10.57 -2.45 12.47
C VAL A 73 -9.41 -1.82 11.71
N THR A 74 -8.37 -2.62 11.43
CA THR A 74 -7.26 -2.28 10.55
C THR A 74 -6.82 -3.54 9.80
N LEU A 75 -6.19 -3.36 8.65
CA LEU A 75 -5.60 -4.48 7.90
C LEU A 75 -4.23 -4.85 8.48
N PRO A 76 -3.88 -6.15 8.58
CA PRO A 76 -2.60 -6.62 9.11
C PRO A 76 -1.49 -6.52 8.06
N ILE A 77 -1.12 -5.29 7.70
CA ILE A 77 -0.17 -5.01 6.62
C ILE A 77 1.26 -5.23 7.09
N LYS A 78 1.99 -6.10 6.39
CA LYS A 78 3.39 -6.47 6.67
C LYS A 78 4.40 -5.69 5.83
N PHE A 79 4.11 -4.43 5.53
CA PHE A 79 4.94 -3.54 4.72
C PHE A 79 4.53 -2.09 4.98
N PRO A 80 5.41 -1.08 4.92
CA PRO A 80 5.05 0.33 5.09
C PRO A 80 4.29 0.90 3.87
N LEU A 81 3.13 0.32 3.56
CA LEU A 81 2.31 0.63 2.40
C LEU A 81 1.90 2.10 2.33
N LEU A 82 1.61 2.70 3.49
CA LEU A 82 1.27 4.11 3.59
C LEU A 82 2.37 5.01 3.03
N LEU A 83 3.63 4.67 3.28
CA LEU A 83 4.78 5.41 2.77
C LEU A 83 5.04 5.12 1.29
N ALA A 84 4.80 3.89 0.83
CA ALA A 84 4.99 3.54 -0.57
C ALA A 84 3.98 4.27 -1.49
N GLN A 85 2.72 4.30 -1.08
CA GLN A 85 1.65 4.88 -1.90
C GLN A 85 1.37 6.36 -1.62
N GLY A 86 1.84 6.86 -0.47
CA GLY A 86 1.46 8.18 0.01
C GLY A 86 -0.03 8.28 0.35
N SER A 87 -0.40 9.39 0.98
CA SER A 87 -1.79 9.69 1.32
C SER A 87 -2.01 11.19 1.27
N ASP A 88 -3.13 11.60 0.72
CA ASP A 88 -3.60 12.99 0.73
C ASP A 88 -5.08 12.99 1.14
N GLY A 89 -5.41 13.69 2.20
CA GLY A 89 -6.77 13.71 2.71
C GLY A 89 -7.03 14.87 3.65
N ILE A 90 -8.26 15.33 3.63
CA ILE A 90 -8.77 16.43 4.45
C ILE A 90 -9.89 15.90 5.32
N ALA A 91 -9.78 16.13 6.62
CA ALA A 91 -10.82 15.85 7.59
C ALA A 91 -11.21 17.11 8.37
N VAL A 92 -12.21 17.04 9.22
CA VAL A 92 -12.62 18.17 10.05
C VAL A 92 -11.51 18.50 11.06
N GLY A 93 -10.89 19.67 10.90
CA GLY A 93 -9.80 20.14 11.77
C GLY A 93 -8.44 19.49 11.54
N LEU A 94 -8.33 18.51 10.65
CA LEU A 94 -7.09 17.79 10.36
C LEU A 94 -6.89 17.62 8.86
N ALA A 95 -5.63 17.57 8.44
CA ALA A 95 -5.25 17.19 7.09
C ALA A 95 -4.02 16.31 7.15
N SER A 96 -3.92 15.34 6.26
CA SER A 96 -2.73 14.52 6.08
C SER A 96 -2.23 14.64 4.65
N LYS A 97 -0.94 14.83 4.48
CA LYS A 97 -0.26 14.79 3.18
C LYS A 97 1.08 14.07 3.34
N ILE A 98 1.05 12.79 3.09
CA ILE A 98 2.22 11.90 3.10
C ILE A 98 2.63 11.65 1.66
N LEU A 99 3.84 12.01 1.32
CA LEU A 99 4.37 11.83 -0.03
C LEU A 99 4.78 10.37 -0.25
N PRO A 100 4.69 9.84 -1.48
CA PRO A 100 5.12 8.48 -1.80
C PRO A 100 6.65 8.36 -1.73
N HIS A 101 7.13 7.13 -1.48
CA HIS A 101 8.55 6.78 -1.38
C HIS A 101 8.84 5.53 -2.20
N ASN A 102 10.11 5.37 -2.56
CA ASN A 102 10.57 4.23 -3.34
C ASN A 102 10.42 2.91 -2.58
N PHE A 103 9.83 1.92 -3.24
CA PHE A 103 9.56 0.60 -2.66
C PHE A 103 10.82 -0.10 -2.14
N VAL A 104 11.90 -0.09 -2.92
CA VAL A 104 13.16 -0.74 -2.55
C VAL A 104 13.85 -0.02 -1.41
N GLU A 105 13.83 1.32 -1.42
CA GLU A 105 14.39 2.15 -0.34
C GLU A 105 13.63 1.93 0.98
N LEU A 106 12.32 1.77 0.94
CA LEU A 106 11.52 1.44 2.12
C LEU A 106 11.90 0.07 2.71
N ILE A 107 12.10 -0.94 1.88
CA ILE A 107 12.56 -2.27 2.36
C ILE A 107 13.95 -2.15 2.97
N ASN A 108 14.88 -1.46 2.32
CA ASN A 108 16.22 -1.27 2.83
C ASN A 108 16.24 -0.49 4.16
N ALA A 109 15.37 0.49 4.31
CA ALA A 109 15.20 1.25 5.54
C ALA A 109 14.61 0.38 6.67
N CYS A 110 13.64 -0.49 6.37
CA CYS A 110 13.13 -1.47 7.33
C CYS A 110 14.23 -2.43 7.81
N ILE A 111 15.04 -2.96 6.87
CA ILE A 111 16.18 -3.83 7.20
C ILE A 111 17.18 -3.07 8.08
N ALA A 112 17.56 -1.85 7.70
CA ALA A 112 18.49 -1.02 8.46
C ALA A 112 17.99 -0.78 9.89
N HIS A 113 16.69 -0.45 10.05
CA HIS A 113 16.08 -0.28 11.37
C HIS A 113 16.17 -1.56 12.23
N LEU A 114 15.78 -2.70 11.66
CA LEU A 114 15.80 -3.99 12.39
C LEU A 114 17.22 -4.45 12.76
N GLU A 115 18.24 -4.03 12.01
CA GLU A 115 19.66 -4.24 12.30
C GLU A 115 20.26 -3.16 13.23
N GLY A 116 19.49 -2.19 13.67
CA GLY A 116 19.96 -1.08 14.52
C GLY A 116 20.83 -0.06 13.80
N ARG A 117 20.77 0.00 12.45
CA ARG A 117 21.46 0.99 11.62
C ARG A 117 20.59 2.21 11.37
N GLU A 118 21.21 3.36 11.20
CA GLU A 118 20.52 4.57 10.76
C GLU A 118 20.10 4.46 9.29
N PHE A 119 19.00 5.13 8.94
CA PHE A 119 18.49 5.24 7.59
C PHE A 119 17.94 6.65 7.35
N GLN A 120 17.82 7.02 6.11
CA GLN A 120 17.21 8.28 5.67
C GLN A 120 16.29 7.98 4.48
N LEU A 121 15.11 8.62 4.47
CA LEU A 121 14.12 8.47 3.42
C LEU A 121 13.75 9.81 2.83
N TYR A 122 13.64 9.85 1.52
CA TYR A 122 13.15 10.98 0.77
C TYR A 122 11.98 10.57 -0.13
N PRO A 123 11.06 11.49 -0.43
CA PRO A 123 9.98 11.21 -1.37
C PRO A 123 10.51 10.80 -2.74
N ASP A 124 9.84 9.83 -3.35
CA ASP A 124 10.04 9.41 -4.72
C ASP A 124 8.70 9.40 -5.44
N PHE A 125 8.66 9.92 -6.66
CA PHE A 125 7.41 10.20 -7.35
C PHE A 125 7.25 9.33 -8.61
N PRO A 126 6.07 8.72 -8.83
CA PRO A 126 5.82 7.90 -10.01
C PRO A 126 5.87 8.69 -11.33
N THR A 127 5.70 10.01 -11.26
CA THR A 127 5.77 10.92 -12.42
C THR A 127 7.21 11.36 -12.76
N GLY A 128 8.19 10.97 -11.93
CA GLY A 128 9.59 11.40 -12.07
C GLY A 128 9.85 12.83 -11.62
N GLY A 129 10.74 13.50 -12.30
CA GLY A 129 11.17 14.87 -12.01
C GLY A 129 12.37 14.93 -11.06
N MET A 130 12.82 16.15 -10.77
CA MET A 130 13.92 16.42 -9.84
C MET A 130 13.37 17.06 -8.57
N ALA A 131 13.69 16.48 -7.40
CA ALA A 131 13.21 16.97 -6.11
C ALA A 131 14.32 17.63 -5.31
N ASP A 132 14.08 18.88 -4.89
CA ASP A 132 14.86 19.52 -3.82
C ASP A 132 14.22 19.20 -2.47
N VAL A 133 14.88 18.34 -1.72
CA VAL A 133 14.45 17.83 -0.42
C VAL A 133 15.16 18.50 0.75
N SER A 134 15.96 19.55 0.51
CA SER A 134 16.74 20.26 1.54
C SER A 134 15.88 20.76 2.71
N ARG A 135 14.60 21.01 2.47
CA ARG A 135 13.64 21.47 3.47
C ARG A 135 12.51 20.45 3.76
N TYR A 136 12.72 19.18 3.46
CA TYR A 136 11.69 18.13 3.60
C TYR A 136 11.20 17.95 5.03
N ASN A 137 12.07 18.11 6.03
CA ASN A 137 11.75 17.99 7.46
C ASN A 137 11.08 16.66 7.81
N ASP A 138 11.57 15.55 7.26
CA ASP A 138 11.05 14.19 7.51
C ASP A 138 9.51 14.07 7.30
N GLY A 139 8.93 14.85 6.38
CA GLY A 139 7.49 14.84 6.10
C GLY A 139 6.61 15.57 7.11
N LEU A 140 7.19 16.21 8.11
CA LEU A 140 6.44 16.98 9.12
C LEU A 140 5.98 18.33 8.57
N ARG A 141 4.94 18.87 9.21
CA ARG A 141 4.40 20.19 8.91
C ARG A 141 5.49 21.27 8.97
N GLY A 142 5.46 22.19 8.02
CA GLY A 142 6.47 23.23 7.86
C GLY A 142 7.63 22.84 6.95
N GLY A 143 7.73 21.56 6.56
CA GLY A 143 8.61 21.11 5.50
C GLY A 143 8.11 21.54 4.12
N ALA A 144 8.99 21.48 3.12
CA ALA A 144 8.68 21.72 1.72
C ALA A 144 9.59 20.89 0.82
N VAL A 145 9.01 20.37 -0.26
CA VAL A 145 9.73 19.69 -1.35
C VAL A 145 9.42 20.46 -2.63
N LYS A 146 10.45 20.92 -3.34
CA LYS A 146 10.29 21.52 -4.66
C LYS A 146 10.55 20.45 -5.70
N VAL A 147 9.61 20.24 -6.59
CA VAL A 147 9.71 19.26 -7.67
C VAL A 147 9.71 19.97 -9.00
N ARG A 148 10.71 19.67 -9.82
CA ARG A 148 10.92 20.24 -11.16
C ARG A 148 10.73 19.19 -12.24
N ALA A 149 10.10 19.59 -13.33
CA ALA A 149 10.09 18.82 -14.56
C ALA A 149 11.52 18.61 -15.06
N LYS A 150 11.77 17.46 -15.67
CA LYS A 150 13.05 17.20 -16.33
C LYS A 150 12.98 17.74 -17.74
N ILE A 151 13.69 18.84 -17.97
CA ILE A 151 13.76 19.54 -19.24
C ILE A 151 15.12 19.33 -19.86
N SER A 152 15.15 18.83 -21.08
CA SER A 152 16.37 18.62 -21.86
C SER A 152 16.34 19.44 -23.16
N LYS A 153 17.52 19.82 -23.66
CA LYS A 153 17.65 20.46 -24.96
C LYS A 153 17.83 19.37 -26.01
N ILE A 154 16.95 19.33 -26.99
CA ILE A 154 17.12 18.50 -28.19
C ILE A 154 18.07 19.19 -29.14
N ASP A 155 17.83 20.48 -29.38
CA ASP A 155 18.67 21.36 -30.18
C ASP A 155 18.67 22.81 -29.67
N LYS A 156 19.22 23.75 -30.46
CA LYS A 156 19.32 25.16 -30.06
C LYS A 156 17.96 25.86 -29.78
N ARG A 157 16.88 25.30 -30.34
CA ARG A 157 15.52 25.91 -30.27
C ARG A 157 14.45 24.95 -29.86
N THR A 158 14.77 23.71 -29.56
CA THR A 158 13.81 22.69 -29.18
C THR A 158 14.15 22.13 -27.81
N LEU A 159 13.20 22.21 -26.91
CA LEU A 159 13.26 21.62 -25.57
C LEU A 159 12.29 20.45 -25.49
N ALA A 160 12.64 19.44 -24.71
CA ALA A 160 11.75 18.33 -24.38
C ALA A 160 11.58 18.22 -22.86
N ILE A 161 10.33 18.09 -22.41
CA ILE A 161 10.00 17.68 -21.05
C ILE A 161 9.75 16.19 -21.09
N THR A 162 10.51 15.42 -20.30
CA THR A 162 10.45 13.96 -20.25
C THR A 162 9.95 13.41 -18.93
N GLU A 163 9.91 14.22 -17.89
CA GLU A 163 9.34 13.89 -16.59
C GLU A 163 8.64 15.14 -16.03
N ILE A 164 7.54 14.95 -15.33
CA ILE A 164 6.71 16.04 -14.82
C ILE A 164 6.67 16.06 -13.30
N PRO A 165 6.45 17.23 -12.67
CA PRO A 165 6.31 17.32 -11.23
C PRO A 165 5.11 16.52 -10.72
N TYR A 166 5.26 15.93 -9.54
CA TYR A 166 4.17 15.27 -8.86
C TYR A 166 3.01 16.26 -8.63
N THR A 167 1.76 15.78 -8.75
CA THR A 167 0.51 16.55 -8.71
C THR A 167 0.19 17.35 -9.97
N THR A 168 0.97 17.24 -11.03
CA THR A 168 0.68 17.85 -12.34
C THR A 168 0.39 16.78 -13.40
N THR A 169 -0.18 17.20 -14.52
CA THR A 169 -0.38 16.36 -15.71
C THR A 169 0.24 17.05 -16.92
N THR A 170 0.47 16.31 -18.00
CA THR A 170 1.02 16.91 -19.23
C THR A 170 0.10 17.99 -19.79
N GLU A 171 -1.23 17.78 -19.66
CA GLU A 171 -2.23 18.79 -20.04
C GLU A 171 -2.10 20.06 -19.19
N SER A 172 -2.03 19.92 -17.85
CA SER A 172 -1.92 21.09 -16.94
C SER A 172 -0.62 21.86 -17.19
N ILE A 173 0.48 21.17 -17.44
CA ILE A 173 1.77 21.81 -17.78
C ILE A 173 1.67 22.57 -19.09
N LYS A 174 1.14 21.94 -20.15
CA LYS A 174 0.94 22.58 -21.45
C LYS A 174 0.09 23.85 -21.31
N ASP A 175 -1.00 23.78 -20.58
CA ASP A 175 -1.88 24.92 -20.30
C ASP A 175 -1.17 26.04 -19.54
N SER A 176 -0.38 25.70 -18.52
CA SER A 176 0.40 26.68 -17.75
C SER A 176 1.45 27.38 -18.63
N ILE A 177 2.08 26.64 -19.54
CA ILE A 177 3.07 27.17 -20.51
C ILE A 177 2.36 28.13 -21.48
N ILE A 178 1.22 27.75 -22.06
CA ILE A 178 0.45 28.63 -22.96
C ILE A 178 0.03 29.91 -22.24
N LYS A 179 -0.53 29.79 -21.04
CA LYS A 179 -0.91 30.94 -20.21
C LYS A 179 0.26 31.89 -19.89
N ALA A 180 1.44 31.34 -19.63
CA ALA A 180 2.65 32.14 -19.37
C ALA A 180 3.16 32.83 -20.66
N ASN A 181 3.05 32.17 -21.81
CA ASN A 181 3.36 32.77 -23.11
C ASN A 181 2.41 33.92 -23.46
N ASP A 182 1.12 33.73 -23.29
CA ASP A 182 0.08 34.78 -23.55
C ASP A 182 0.29 35.99 -22.63
N LYS A 183 0.74 35.80 -21.42
CA LYS A 183 1.10 36.87 -20.48
C LYS A 183 2.47 37.50 -20.78
N GLY A 184 3.16 37.07 -21.81
CA GLY A 184 4.50 37.56 -22.20
C GLY A 184 5.61 37.26 -21.19
N LYS A 185 5.41 36.26 -20.28
CA LYS A 185 6.44 35.84 -19.31
C LYS A 185 7.49 34.94 -19.92
N ILE A 186 7.11 34.17 -20.94
CA ILE A 186 7.96 33.34 -21.76
C ILE A 186 7.65 33.62 -23.23
N LYS A 187 8.59 33.31 -24.13
CA LYS A 187 8.37 33.46 -25.57
C LYS A 187 8.65 32.14 -26.27
N ILE A 188 7.61 31.41 -26.52
CA ILE A 188 7.64 30.15 -27.24
C ILE A 188 6.84 30.25 -28.53
N ARG A 189 7.23 29.47 -29.52
CA ARG A 189 6.53 29.41 -30.82
C ARG A 189 5.45 28.35 -30.85
N LYS A 190 5.71 27.18 -30.25
CA LYS A 190 4.81 26.03 -30.28
C LYS A 190 5.08 25.10 -29.09
N VAL A 191 4.03 24.46 -28.61
CA VAL A 191 4.08 23.34 -27.65
C VAL A 191 3.29 22.19 -28.23
N ASP A 192 3.93 21.02 -28.35
CA ASP A 192 3.33 19.77 -28.79
C ASP A 192 3.44 18.74 -27.67
N ASP A 193 2.34 18.07 -27.37
CA ASP A 193 2.29 16.97 -26.42
C ASP A 193 2.24 15.65 -27.21
N ASN A 194 3.32 14.88 -27.17
CA ASN A 194 3.48 13.58 -27.82
C ASN A 194 3.46 12.44 -26.79
N THR A 195 2.98 12.70 -25.58
CA THR A 195 2.98 11.73 -24.48
C THR A 195 2.18 10.49 -24.84
N ALA A 196 2.81 9.34 -24.67
CA ALA A 196 2.20 8.01 -24.78
C ALA A 196 2.52 7.23 -23.49
N ASP A 197 3.33 6.17 -23.54
CA ASP A 197 3.79 5.45 -22.34
C ASP A 197 4.78 6.28 -21.51
N LYS A 198 5.46 7.23 -22.15
CA LYS A 198 6.41 8.15 -21.52
C LYS A 198 6.02 9.58 -21.83
N VAL A 199 6.29 10.46 -20.87
CA VAL A 199 6.08 11.89 -21.07
C VAL A 199 7.00 12.42 -22.16
N GLU A 200 6.43 13.12 -23.12
CA GLU A 200 7.17 13.84 -24.16
C GLU A 200 6.41 15.11 -24.56
N ILE A 201 6.77 16.24 -23.96
CA ILE A 201 6.24 17.55 -24.35
C ILE A 201 7.37 18.31 -25.06
N ILE A 202 7.16 18.64 -26.33
CA ILE A 202 8.13 19.34 -27.17
C ILE A 202 7.78 20.83 -27.19
N ILE A 203 8.76 21.67 -26.87
CA ILE A 203 8.63 23.12 -26.85
C ILE A 203 9.57 23.73 -27.89
N GLN A 204 9.03 24.49 -28.83
CA GLN A 204 9.79 25.27 -29.78
C GLN A 204 9.99 26.70 -29.26
N VAL A 205 11.23 27.06 -28.96
CA VAL A 205 11.61 28.38 -28.45
C VAL A 205 11.65 29.39 -29.60
N SER A 206 11.27 30.62 -29.33
CA SER A 206 11.35 31.72 -30.33
C SER A 206 12.82 31.97 -30.75
N PRO A 207 13.07 32.35 -32.02
CA PRO A 207 14.43 32.54 -32.55
C PRO A 207 15.31 33.52 -31.77
N ASP A 208 14.68 34.50 -31.14
CA ASP A 208 15.35 35.60 -30.44
C ASP A 208 15.64 35.29 -28.96
N GLU A 209 15.20 34.13 -28.46
CA GLU A 209 15.34 33.73 -27.07
C GLU A 209 16.41 32.63 -26.88
N SER A 210 17.08 32.68 -25.75
CA SER A 210 18.02 31.64 -25.32
C SER A 210 17.29 30.46 -24.70
N SER A 211 17.62 29.23 -25.10
CA SER A 211 17.06 28.00 -24.50
C SER A 211 17.28 27.94 -22.99
N ASP A 212 18.44 28.38 -22.47
CA ASP A 212 18.72 28.38 -21.02
C ASP A 212 17.81 29.32 -20.26
N LYS A 213 17.66 30.56 -20.77
CA LYS A 213 16.73 31.54 -20.18
C LYS A 213 15.29 31.07 -20.24
N THR A 214 14.92 30.36 -21.30
CA THR A 214 13.57 29.79 -21.44
C THR A 214 13.35 28.69 -20.40
N ILE A 215 14.33 27.81 -20.16
CA ILE A 215 14.24 26.79 -19.11
C ILE A 215 14.04 27.43 -17.73
N ASP A 216 14.85 28.41 -17.38
CA ASP A 216 14.70 29.15 -16.13
C ASP A 216 13.32 29.82 -16.00
N ALA A 217 12.84 30.40 -17.08
CA ALA A 217 11.53 31.05 -17.12
C ALA A 217 10.38 30.01 -17.02
N LEU A 218 10.51 28.82 -17.60
CA LEU A 218 9.56 27.72 -17.45
C LEU A 218 9.43 27.32 -15.98
N TYR A 219 10.55 27.15 -15.28
CA TYR A 219 10.52 26.86 -13.84
C TYR A 219 9.94 28.00 -12.99
N ALA A 220 10.19 29.24 -13.38
CA ALA A 220 9.75 30.41 -12.60
C ALA A 220 8.26 30.79 -12.80
N PHE A 221 7.69 30.50 -13.96
CA PHE A 221 6.38 31.05 -14.36
C PHE A 221 5.34 30.02 -14.79
N THR A 222 5.69 28.73 -14.74
CA THR A 222 4.78 27.63 -15.12
C THR A 222 4.79 26.51 -14.08
N ASP A 223 3.93 25.52 -14.26
CA ASP A 223 3.85 24.34 -13.40
C ASP A 223 5.00 23.35 -13.64
N CYS A 224 6.05 23.75 -14.39
CA CYS A 224 7.29 23.00 -14.49
C CYS A 224 8.10 22.94 -13.17
N GLU A 225 7.81 23.80 -12.20
CA GLU A 225 8.23 23.69 -10.82
C GLU A 225 7.02 23.83 -9.91
N VAL A 226 6.83 22.87 -8.99
CA VAL A 226 5.81 22.94 -7.94
C VAL A 226 6.44 22.80 -6.57
N SER A 227 5.86 23.45 -5.57
CA SER A 227 6.26 23.30 -4.17
C SER A 227 5.17 22.53 -3.41
N ILE A 228 5.56 21.43 -2.79
CA ILE A 228 4.66 20.55 -2.05
C ILE A 228 5.01 20.64 -0.57
N SER A 229 4.01 20.93 0.28
CA SER A 229 4.17 20.97 1.72
C SER A 229 3.64 19.69 2.33
N PRO A 230 4.49 18.80 2.85
CA PRO A 230 4.05 17.60 3.53
C PRO A 230 3.43 17.93 4.89
N ASN A 231 2.59 17.03 5.39
CA ASN A 231 1.99 17.10 6.72
C ASN A 231 1.61 15.67 7.13
N ALA A 232 2.55 14.88 7.59
CA ALA A 232 2.32 13.50 7.95
C ALA A 232 1.50 13.41 9.24
N CYS A 233 0.21 13.11 9.08
CA CYS A 233 -0.73 12.83 10.16
C CYS A 233 -1.28 11.41 9.98
N VAL A 234 -1.15 10.57 11.00
CA VAL A 234 -1.59 9.18 11.00
C VAL A 234 -2.49 8.90 12.20
N ILE A 235 -3.35 7.90 12.08
CA ILE A 235 -4.10 7.37 13.21
C ILE A 235 -3.27 6.25 13.84
N TRP A 236 -2.99 6.39 15.14
CA TRP A 236 -2.34 5.39 15.96
C TRP A 236 -3.07 5.28 17.29
N GLU A 237 -3.41 4.06 17.70
CA GLU A 237 -4.19 3.82 18.91
C GLU A 237 -5.45 4.72 18.99
N GLU A 238 -6.19 4.74 17.87
CA GLU A 238 -7.45 5.50 17.70
C GLU A 238 -7.29 7.04 17.81
N LYS A 239 -6.07 7.55 17.83
CA LYS A 239 -5.78 8.99 17.94
C LYS A 239 -4.96 9.50 16.78
N PRO A 240 -5.16 10.77 16.34
CA PRO A 240 -4.32 11.40 15.36
C PRO A 240 -2.95 11.76 15.93
N HIS A 241 -1.90 11.38 15.23
CA HIS A 241 -0.50 11.71 15.56
C HIS A 241 0.19 12.35 14.37
N PHE A 242 0.95 13.40 14.63
CA PHE A 242 1.85 14.00 13.65
C PHE A 242 3.24 13.38 13.84
N LEU A 243 3.60 12.46 12.94
CA LEU A 243 4.83 11.69 13.02
C LEU A 243 5.68 11.92 11.78
N GLY A 244 6.99 11.97 11.96
CA GLY A 244 7.92 11.95 10.84
C GLY A 244 7.86 10.63 10.08
N VAL A 245 8.21 10.66 8.80
CA VAL A 245 8.26 9.48 7.93
C VAL A 245 9.16 8.39 8.51
N SER A 246 10.29 8.78 9.08
CA SER A 246 11.21 7.85 9.76
C SER A 246 10.54 7.12 10.92
N GLU A 247 9.73 7.79 11.72
CA GLU A 247 9.00 7.17 12.84
C GLU A 247 7.86 6.29 12.34
N ILE A 248 7.14 6.70 11.29
CA ILE A 248 6.10 5.87 10.67
C ILE A 248 6.71 4.56 10.16
N LEU A 249 7.89 4.60 9.52
CA LEU A 249 8.58 3.41 9.06
C LEU A 249 8.99 2.50 10.22
N ARG A 250 9.58 3.04 11.29
CA ARG A 250 9.98 2.25 12.46
C ARG A 250 8.79 1.49 13.04
N ARG A 251 7.68 2.17 13.26
CA ARG A 251 6.44 1.55 13.76
C ARG A 251 5.90 0.48 12.82
N SER A 252 5.93 0.73 11.51
CA SER A 252 5.52 -0.26 10.51
C SER A 252 6.42 -1.50 10.52
N ALA A 253 7.73 -1.34 10.64
CA ALA A 253 8.67 -2.44 10.70
C ALA A 253 8.49 -3.29 11.98
N GLU A 254 8.33 -2.66 13.13
CA GLU A 254 8.08 -3.35 14.40
C GLU A 254 6.71 -4.06 14.39
N HIS A 255 5.69 -3.43 13.83
CA HIS A 255 4.38 -4.05 13.65
C HIS A 255 4.44 -5.27 12.71
N THR A 256 5.21 -5.19 11.63
CA THR A 256 5.45 -6.32 10.73
C THR A 256 6.07 -7.50 11.49
N LYS A 257 7.08 -7.25 12.30
CA LYS A 257 7.74 -8.27 13.13
C LYS A 257 6.75 -8.90 14.11
N TRP A 258 5.92 -8.10 14.77
CA TRP A 258 4.87 -8.58 15.67
C TRP A 258 3.85 -9.45 14.94
N LEU A 259 3.37 -9.02 13.76
CA LEU A 259 2.42 -9.78 12.94
C LEU A 259 2.99 -11.15 12.53
N LEU A 260 4.26 -11.21 12.08
CA LEU A 260 4.92 -12.46 11.73
C LEU A 260 5.03 -13.40 12.93
N GLY A 261 5.36 -12.87 14.12
CA GLY A 261 5.36 -13.64 15.37
C GLY A 261 3.96 -14.22 15.65
N ARG A 262 2.93 -13.40 15.49
CA ARG A 262 1.54 -13.83 15.72
C ARG A 262 1.07 -14.88 14.71
N GLU A 263 1.44 -14.74 13.43
CA GLU A 263 1.18 -15.77 12.41
C GLU A 263 1.82 -17.12 12.77
N LEU A 264 3.06 -17.10 13.26
CA LEU A 264 3.77 -18.31 13.69
C LEU A 264 3.14 -18.96 14.92
N GLU A 265 2.68 -18.16 15.91
CA GLU A 265 1.96 -18.66 17.07
C GLU A 265 0.66 -19.37 16.68
N ILE A 266 -0.13 -18.75 15.80
CA ILE A 266 -1.38 -19.33 15.28
C ILE A 266 -1.05 -20.65 14.55
N ARG A 267 -0.04 -20.64 13.68
CA ARG A 267 0.36 -21.83 12.94
C ARG A 267 0.83 -22.95 13.83
N LEU A 268 1.59 -22.62 14.88
CA LEU A 268 2.02 -23.59 15.88
C LEU A 268 0.83 -24.21 16.61
N GLY A 269 -0.15 -23.40 16.98
CA GLY A 269 -1.42 -23.86 17.58
C GLY A 269 -2.14 -24.84 16.66
N GLU A 270 -2.34 -24.50 15.39
CA GLU A 270 -2.97 -25.37 14.39
C GLU A 270 -2.22 -26.70 14.19
N LEU A 271 -0.91 -26.65 14.13
CA LEU A 271 -0.08 -27.84 13.99
C LEU A 271 -0.14 -28.74 15.23
N ASN A 272 -0.20 -28.16 16.43
CA ASN A 272 -0.36 -28.90 17.67
C ASN A 272 -1.75 -29.59 17.71
N GLU A 273 -2.81 -28.91 17.30
CA GLU A 273 -4.15 -29.51 17.19
C GLU A 273 -4.20 -30.64 16.15
N ALA A 274 -3.63 -30.41 14.98
CA ALA A 274 -3.53 -31.45 13.94
C ALA A 274 -2.73 -32.67 14.41
N TRP A 275 -1.60 -32.42 15.09
CA TRP A 275 -0.78 -33.49 15.69
C TRP A 275 -1.54 -34.27 16.77
N HIS A 276 -2.29 -33.56 17.63
CA HIS A 276 -3.10 -34.18 18.68
C HIS A 276 -4.18 -35.09 18.08
N ALA A 277 -4.92 -34.62 17.09
CA ALA A 277 -5.94 -35.39 16.39
C ALA A 277 -5.34 -36.63 15.72
N ALA A 278 -4.26 -36.46 14.96
CA ALA A 278 -3.58 -37.59 14.30
C ALA A 278 -3.00 -38.60 15.30
N SER A 279 -2.52 -38.13 16.45
CA SER A 279 -2.01 -39.00 17.52
C SER A 279 -3.13 -39.81 18.17
N LEU A 280 -4.31 -39.22 18.39
CA LEU A 280 -5.49 -39.92 18.89
C LEU A 280 -5.97 -40.97 17.90
N GLU A 281 -6.08 -40.61 16.64
CA GLU A 281 -6.48 -41.54 15.56
C GLU A 281 -5.50 -42.73 15.48
N ARG A 282 -4.21 -42.46 15.51
CA ARG A 282 -3.17 -43.47 15.53
C ARG A 282 -3.32 -44.41 16.74
N ILE A 283 -3.48 -43.85 17.96
CA ILE A 283 -3.65 -44.65 19.19
C ILE A 283 -4.92 -45.50 19.08
N PHE A 284 -6.01 -44.95 18.59
CA PHE A 284 -7.30 -45.63 18.42
C PHE A 284 -7.18 -46.84 17.47
N ILE A 285 -6.47 -46.70 16.35
CA ILE A 285 -6.28 -47.75 15.34
C ILE A 285 -5.26 -48.81 15.84
N GLU A 286 -4.06 -48.38 16.25
CA GLU A 286 -2.98 -49.28 16.65
C GLU A 286 -3.36 -50.16 17.84
N ASN A 287 -4.13 -49.64 18.80
CA ASN A 287 -4.58 -50.36 19.99
C ASN A 287 -5.97 -50.99 19.83
N LYS A 288 -6.52 -50.96 18.62
CA LYS A 288 -7.83 -51.55 18.28
C LYS A 288 -8.98 -51.11 19.19
N LEU A 289 -8.96 -49.84 19.63
CA LEU A 289 -9.97 -49.30 20.53
C LEU A 289 -11.38 -49.27 19.89
N TYR A 290 -11.44 -49.31 18.58
CA TYR A 290 -12.71 -49.46 17.85
C TYR A 290 -13.48 -50.74 18.22
N GLN A 291 -12.82 -51.82 18.70
CA GLN A 291 -13.46 -53.04 19.17
C GLN A 291 -14.30 -52.80 20.44
N LEU A 292 -13.99 -51.79 21.23
CA LEU A 292 -14.75 -51.46 22.43
C LEU A 292 -16.14 -50.89 22.09
N ILE A 293 -16.33 -50.44 20.90
CA ILE A 293 -17.60 -49.86 20.43
C ILE A 293 -18.59 -50.92 20.01
N GLU A 294 -18.14 -52.12 19.56
CA GLU A 294 -18.97 -53.21 19.03
C GLU A 294 -20.04 -53.68 19.99
N GLY A 295 -19.82 -53.57 21.31
CA GLY A 295 -20.78 -53.95 22.33
C GLY A 295 -21.68 -52.85 22.87
N CYS A 296 -21.52 -51.59 22.44
CA CYS A 296 -22.24 -50.45 22.96
C CYS A 296 -23.63 -50.32 22.33
N LYS A 297 -24.62 -49.99 23.16
CA LYS A 297 -26.04 -49.83 22.71
C LYS A 297 -26.42 -48.37 22.46
N SER A 298 -25.63 -47.42 22.93
CA SER A 298 -25.85 -45.98 22.72
C SER A 298 -24.54 -45.27 22.33
N ARG A 299 -24.67 -44.04 21.79
CA ARG A 299 -23.53 -43.21 21.45
C ARG A 299 -22.75 -42.77 22.69
N GLU A 300 -23.48 -42.49 23.79
CA GLU A 300 -22.88 -42.09 25.06
C GLU A 300 -22.03 -43.22 25.65
N GLU A 301 -22.50 -44.47 25.57
CA GLU A 301 -21.72 -45.64 25.97
C GLU A 301 -20.48 -45.84 25.12
N ALA A 302 -20.57 -45.63 23.79
CA ALA A 302 -19.43 -45.69 22.90
C ALA A 302 -18.39 -44.63 23.23
N TYR A 303 -18.78 -43.37 23.45
CA TYR A 303 -17.85 -42.30 23.82
C TYR A 303 -17.15 -42.59 25.17
N ALA A 304 -17.90 -43.08 26.17
CA ALA A 304 -17.35 -43.45 27.47
C ALA A 304 -16.36 -44.63 27.36
N ALA A 305 -16.66 -45.62 26.51
CA ALA A 305 -15.79 -46.74 26.26
C ALA A 305 -14.46 -46.34 25.58
N VAL A 306 -14.53 -45.45 24.59
CA VAL A 306 -13.37 -44.90 23.88
C VAL A 306 -12.52 -44.04 24.83
N ASP A 307 -13.12 -43.13 25.62
CA ASP A 307 -12.40 -42.29 26.55
C ASP A 307 -11.65 -43.13 27.61
N LYS A 308 -12.31 -44.16 28.14
CA LYS A 308 -11.68 -45.13 29.06
C LYS A 308 -10.56 -45.92 28.40
N GLY A 309 -10.74 -46.30 27.10
CA GLY A 309 -9.70 -46.99 26.34
C GLY A 309 -8.46 -46.12 26.05
N LEU A 310 -8.66 -44.81 25.96
CA LEU A 310 -7.60 -43.82 25.75
C LEU A 310 -6.81 -43.51 27.04
N GLU A 311 -7.35 -43.82 28.24
CA GLU A 311 -6.76 -43.46 29.55
C GLU A 311 -5.26 -43.80 29.69
N PRO A 312 -4.80 -45.02 29.31
CA PRO A 312 -3.38 -45.38 29.43
C PRO A 312 -2.46 -44.54 28.54
N PHE A 313 -3.01 -43.92 27.50
CA PHE A 313 -2.25 -43.21 26.47
C PHE A 313 -2.29 -41.70 26.66
N LYS A 314 -3.19 -41.12 27.48
CA LYS A 314 -3.34 -39.67 27.72
C LYS A 314 -2.04 -38.97 28.09
N LYS A 315 -1.12 -39.66 28.83
CA LYS A 315 0.20 -39.13 29.19
C LYS A 315 1.14 -38.90 28.00
N ARG A 316 0.87 -39.48 26.84
CA ARG A 316 1.68 -39.32 25.60
C ARG A 316 1.24 -38.15 24.77
N LEU A 317 0.09 -37.58 25.11
CA LEU A 317 -0.52 -36.44 24.36
C LEU A 317 -0.04 -35.12 24.94
N ARG A 318 -0.04 -34.09 24.12
CA ARG A 318 0.41 -32.74 24.51
C ARG A 318 -0.63 -31.93 25.28
N ARG A 319 -1.90 -32.28 25.16
CA ARG A 319 -3.02 -31.71 25.91
C ARG A 319 -4.01 -32.81 26.35
N GLU A 320 -4.91 -32.45 27.24
CA GLU A 320 -5.98 -33.31 27.68
C GLU A 320 -6.94 -33.66 26.55
N VAL A 321 -7.49 -34.88 26.60
CA VAL A 321 -8.49 -35.36 25.65
C VAL A 321 -9.85 -34.80 26.09
N THR A 322 -10.49 -34.08 25.19
CA THR A 322 -11.82 -33.51 25.41
C THR A 322 -12.92 -34.42 24.84
N LEU A 323 -14.16 -34.22 25.26
CA LEU A 323 -15.30 -34.93 24.70
C LEU A 323 -15.41 -34.71 23.17
N SER A 324 -15.06 -33.53 22.69
CA SER A 324 -15.03 -33.19 21.27
C SER A 324 -14.00 -34.02 20.49
N ASP A 325 -12.86 -34.36 21.10
CA ASP A 325 -11.84 -35.22 20.49
C ASP A 325 -12.35 -36.66 20.35
N VAL A 326 -13.10 -37.15 21.32
CA VAL A 326 -13.68 -38.49 21.31
C VAL A 326 -14.86 -38.59 20.33
N GLN A 327 -15.58 -37.50 20.11
CA GLN A 327 -16.71 -37.44 19.17
C GLN A 327 -16.30 -37.34 17.70
N ARG A 328 -15.08 -36.89 17.42
CA ARG A 328 -14.50 -36.75 16.09
C ARG A 328 -14.08 -38.09 15.49
#